data_2a6a476426e2554aa376630b61ff31a5
#
_entry.id   2a6a476426e2554aa376630b61ff31a5
#
_cell.length_a   1.000
_cell.length_b   1.000
_cell.length_c   1.000
_cell.angle_alpha   90.00
_cell.angle_beta   90.00
_cell.angle_gamma   90.00
#
_symmetry.space_group_name_H-M   'P 1'
#
loop_
_entity.id
_entity.type
_entity.pdbx_description
1 polymer ?
#
loop_
_entity_poly.entity_id
_entity_poly.type
_entity_poly.pdbx_seq_one_letter_code
_entity_poly.pdbx_strand_id
1 'polypeptide(L)' 'MDKRLDKRIDNAYNALEWCYYSKSEWGINYWKMVINALVKQLSRNEVN' A
#
# COMPACT_ATOMS: atom_id res chain seq x y z
N MET A 1 15.98 0.19 7.77
CA MET A 1 14.69 0.24 7.10
C MET A 1 14.71 -0.58 5.82
N ASP A 2 13.66 -1.31 5.57
CA ASP A 2 13.61 -2.21 4.42
C ASP A 2 13.23 -1.43 3.16
N LYS A 3 14.19 -1.24 2.27
CA LYS A 3 13.96 -0.49 1.04
C LYS A 3 12.94 -1.17 0.11
N ARG A 4 12.88 -2.51 0.17
CA ARG A 4 11.90 -3.24 -0.65
C ARG A 4 10.48 -2.95 -0.19
N LEU A 5 10.29 -2.89 1.11
CA LEU A 5 8.97 -2.63 1.68
C LEU A 5 8.53 -1.20 1.38
N ASP A 6 9.43 -0.24 1.51
CA ASP A 6 9.14 1.16 1.17
C ASP A 6 8.70 1.29 -0.27
N LYS A 7 9.39 0.60 -1.18
CA LYS A 7 9.07 0.65 -2.59
C LYS A 7 7.71 0.02 -2.89
N ARG A 8 7.39 -1.06 -2.18
CA ARG A 8 6.08 -1.70 -2.32
C ARG A 8 4.97 -0.77 -1.88
N ILE A 9 5.16 -0.07 -0.78
CA ILE A 9 4.17 0.89 -0.28
C ILE A 9 3.99 2.02 -1.28
N ASP A 10 5.07 2.57 -1.83
CA ASP A 10 5.00 3.60 -2.85
C ASP A 10 4.21 3.12 -4.07
N ASN A 11 4.50 1.93 -4.55
CA ASN A 11 3.80 1.37 -5.70
C ASN A 11 2.32 1.18 -5.42
N ALA A 12 2.00 0.75 -4.20
CA ALA A 12 0.60 0.56 -3.80
C ALA A 12 -0.14 1.90 -3.76
N TYR A 13 0.48 2.95 -3.25
CA TYR A 13 -0.12 4.28 -3.25
C TYR A 13 -0.33 4.81 -4.66
N ASN A 14 0.64 4.60 -5.54
CA ASN A 14 0.51 5.00 -6.94
C ASN A 14 -0.65 4.27 -7.62
N ALA A 15 -0.79 2.98 -7.38
CA ALA A 15 -1.90 2.20 -7.93
C ALA A 15 -3.23 2.68 -7.38
N LEU A 16 -3.30 2.99 -6.09
CA LEU A 16 -4.50 3.52 -5.47
C LEU A 16 -4.90 4.84 -6.12
N GLU A 17 -3.93 5.71 -6.37
CA GLU A 17 -4.19 6.99 -7.03
C GLU A 17 -4.80 6.80 -8.41
N TRP A 18 -4.27 5.87 -9.20
CA TRP A 18 -4.83 5.52 -10.50
C TRP A 18 -6.28 5.04 -10.38
N CYS A 19 -6.58 4.26 -9.34
CA CYS A 19 -7.93 3.78 -9.10
C CYS A 19 -8.88 4.93 -8.79
N TYR A 20 -8.42 5.93 -8.06
CA TYR A 20 -9.23 7.13 -7.80
C TYR A 20 -9.53 7.89 -9.08
N TYR A 21 -8.54 8.06 -9.95
CA TYR A 21 -8.74 8.74 -11.24
C TYR A 21 -9.74 8.00 -12.12
N SER A 22 -9.67 6.69 -12.17
CA SER A 22 -10.58 5.89 -12.99
C SER A 22 -11.89 5.57 -12.28
N LYS A 23 -12.07 6.03 -11.04
CA LYS A 23 -13.27 5.82 -10.22
C LYS A 23 -13.61 4.33 -10.05
N SER A 24 -12.60 3.52 -9.89
CA SER A 24 -12.75 2.08 -9.69
C SER A 24 -12.89 1.76 -8.21
N GLU A 25 -14.11 1.60 -7.73
CA GLU A 25 -14.36 1.28 -6.32
C GLU A 25 -13.68 -0.03 -5.92
N TRP A 26 -13.74 -1.01 -6.81
CA TRP A 26 -13.11 -2.29 -6.56
C TRP A 26 -11.61 -2.14 -6.33
N GLY A 27 -10.95 -1.40 -7.21
CA GLY A 27 -9.52 -1.18 -7.10
C GLY A 27 -9.13 -0.38 -5.86
N ILE A 28 -9.94 0.63 -5.53
CA ILE A 28 -9.72 1.45 -4.34
C ILE A 28 -9.76 0.57 -3.09
N ASN A 29 -10.78 -0.26 -2.96
CA ASN A 29 -10.92 -1.15 -1.80
C ASN A 29 -9.78 -2.17 -1.74
N TYR A 30 -9.41 -2.72 -2.88
CA TYR A 30 -8.32 -3.68 -2.98
C TYR A 30 -7.00 -3.07 -2.50
N TRP A 31 -6.64 -1.92 -3.04
CA TRP A 31 -5.35 -1.30 -2.73
C TRP A 31 -5.30 -0.74 -1.31
N LYS A 32 -6.42 -0.29 -0.77
CA LYS A 32 -6.47 0.09 0.64
C LYS A 32 -6.13 -1.09 1.54
N MET A 33 -6.63 -2.26 1.21
CA MET A 33 -6.34 -3.48 1.98
C MET A 33 -4.87 -3.84 1.86
N VAL A 34 -4.30 -3.75 0.67
CA VAL A 34 -2.89 -4.04 0.44
C VAL A 34 -2.01 -3.08 1.24
N ILE A 35 -2.32 -1.79 1.20
CA ILE A 35 -1.55 -0.78 1.91
C ILE A 35 -1.59 -1.03 3.42
N ASN A 36 -2.77 -1.35 3.95
CA ASN A 36 -2.90 -1.68 5.37
C ASN A 36 -2.02 -2.85 5.77
N ALA A 37 -1.98 -3.88 4.95
CA ALA A 37 -1.15 -5.05 5.22
C ALA A 37 0.34 -4.68 5.20
N LEU A 38 0.75 -3.86 4.24
CA LEU A 38 2.14 -3.44 4.13
C LEU A 38 2.56 -2.56 5.31
N VAL A 39 1.68 -1.64 5.73
CA VAL A 39 1.96 -0.78 6.88
C VAL A 39 2.08 -1.59 8.16
N LYS A 40 1.22 -2.58 8.35
CA LYS A 40 1.32 -3.47 9.51
C LYS A 40 2.63 -4.23 9.50
N GLN A 41 3.07 -4.69 8.35
CA GLN A 41 4.33 -5.39 8.22
C GLN A 41 5.51 -4.50 8.57
N LEU A 42 5.46 -3.24 8.15
CA LEU A 42 6.48 -2.26 8.48
C LEU A 42 6.55 -2.02 9.98
N SER A 43 5.40 -1.87 10.63
CA SER A 43 5.34 -1.69 12.08
C SER A 43 5.95 -2.86 12.83
N ARG A 44 5.69 -4.08 12.38
CA ARG A 44 6.28 -5.26 12.99
C ARG A 44 7.80 -5.24 12.91
N ASN A 45 8.33 -4.82 11.78
CA ASN A 45 9.76 -4.76 11.58
C ASN A 45 10.42 -3.73 12.48
N GLU A 46 9.73 -2.64 12.76
CA GLU A 46 10.25 -1.59 13.62
C GLU A 46 10.23 -1.96 15.10
N VAL A 47 9.30 -2.79 15.51
CA VAL A 47 9.17 -3.18 16.92
C VAL A 47 10.31 -4.06 17.39
N ASN A 48 10.98 -4.73 16.49
CA ASN A 48 12.14 -5.54 16.84
C ASN A 48 13.35 -4.67 17.14
#